data_4f5b430131177d922b64539055f72577
#
_entry.id   4f5b430131177d922b64539055f72577
#
_cell.length_a   1.000
_cell.length_b   1.000
_cell.length_c   1.000
_cell.angle_alpha   90.00
_cell.angle_beta   90.00
_cell.angle_gamma   90.00
#
_symmetry.space_group_name_H-M   'P 1'
#
loop_
_entity.id
_entity.type
_entity.pdbx_description
1 polymer ?
#
loop_
_entity_poly.entity_id
_entity_poly.type
_entity_poly.pdbx_seq_one_letter_code
_entity_poly.pdbx_strand_id
1 'polypeptide(L)'
;MKIVDTITLAELRPMAERMYGTMVKADVDIAKKIVVIDMDMHADGEAYLLERGSQQADLWGINLHPDKFGTDEFIEFDSMINIRPRQNNPSRDVLDSAVRQQIIDIIAGVVRE
;
A
#
# COMPACT_ATOMS: atom_id res chain seq x y z
N MET A 1 9.68 2.30 -8.72
CA MET A 1 9.29 2.51 -7.31
C MET A 1 9.47 3.98 -6.94
N LYS A 2 8.43 4.60 -6.40
CA LYS A 2 8.49 6.01 -6.03
C LYS A 2 7.49 6.35 -4.92
N ILE A 3 7.85 7.36 -4.12
CA ILE A 3 6.93 7.96 -3.15
C ILE A 3 6.04 8.93 -3.92
N VAL A 4 4.73 8.92 -3.62
CA VAL A 4 3.77 9.79 -4.28
C VAL A 4 2.97 10.61 -3.28
N ASP A 5 2.75 11.90 -3.58
CA ASP A 5 1.83 12.75 -2.84
C ASP A 5 0.42 12.63 -3.42
N THR A 6 0.32 12.59 -4.72
CA THR A 6 -0.92 12.33 -5.45
C THR A 6 -0.59 11.52 -6.71
N ILE A 7 -1.55 10.69 -7.12
CA ILE A 7 -1.44 9.91 -8.36
C ILE A 7 -2.82 9.69 -8.93
N THR A 8 -2.92 9.70 -10.27
CA THR A 8 -4.20 9.49 -10.95
C THR A 8 -4.39 8.02 -11.33
N LEU A 9 -5.63 7.63 -11.58
CA LEU A 9 -5.94 6.30 -12.11
C LEU A 9 -5.28 6.11 -13.48
N ALA A 10 -5.21 7.16 -14.30
CA ALA A 10 -4.55 7.11 -15.60
C ALA A 10 -3.06 6.77 -15.47
N GLU A 11 -2.42 7.18 -14.38
CA GLU A 11 -1.04 6.84 -14.08
C GLU A 11 -0.88 5.44 -13.48
N LEU A 12 -1.85 5.00 -12.66
CA LEU A 12 -1.81 3.67 -12.04
C LEU A 12 -2.03 2.54 -13.04
N ARG A 13 -2.93 2.72 -14.03
CA ARG A 13 -3.25 1.65 -14.98
C ARG A 13 -2.06 1.13 -15.76
N PRO A 14 -1.18 1.97 -16.34
CA PRO A 14 0.01 1.47 -17.02
C PRO A 14 0.97 0.73 -16.08
N MET A 15 1.06 1.16 -14.80
CA MET A 15 1.89 0.46 -13.81
C MET A 15 1.35 -0.94 -13.55
N ALA A 16 0.04 -1.09 -13.41
CA ALA A 16 -0.61 -2.39 -13.21
C ALA A 16 -0.35 -3.31 -14.42
N GLU A 17 -0.51 -2.79 -15.63
CA GLU A 17 -0.30 -3.56 -16.86
C GLU A 17 1.12 -4.08 -17.00
N ARG A 18 2.12 -3.27 -16.62
CA ARG A 18 3.54 -3.65 -16.73
C ARG A 18 3.95 -4.72 -15.72
N MET A 19 3.31 -4.77 -14.55
CA MET A 19 3.76 -5.62 -13.45
C MET A 19 2.89 -6.87 -13.27
N TYR A 20 1.63 -6.67 -12.89
CA TYR A 20 0.74 -7.78 -12.52
C TYR A 20 -0.54 -7.84 -13.34
N GLY A 21 -0.70 -6.94 -14.30
CA GLY A 21 -1.85 -6.84 -15.17
C GLY A 21 -3.01 -6.05 -14.61
N THR A 22 -3.38 -6.26 -13.35
CA THR A 22 -4.60 -5.68 -12.75
C THR A 22 -4.36 -4.88 -11.49
N MET A 23 -3.17 -4.98 -10.88
CA MET A 23 -2.91 -4.34 -9.59
C MET A 23 -1.53 -3.71 -9.52
N VAL A 24 -1.40 -2.74 -8.61
CA VAL A 24 -0.14 -2.09 -8.27
C VAL A 24 0.14 -2.34 -6.80
N LYS A 25 1.33 -2.85 -6.48
CA LYS A 25 1.75 -3.01 -5.09
C LYS A 25 2.14 -1.66 -4.50
N ALA A 26 1.71 -1.42 -3.27
CA ALA A 26 2.01 -0.21 -2.54
C ALA A 26 2.31 -0.52 -1.07
N ASP A 27 3.17 0.29 -0.46
CA ASP A 27 3.41 0.24 0.98
C ASP A 27 3.08 1.61 1.58
N VAL A 28 2.45 1.59 2.75
CA VAL A 28 2.00 2.79 3.45
C VAL A 28 2.68 2.88 4.80
N ASP A 29 3.25 4.05 5.10
CA ASP A 29 3.70 4.42 6.45
C ASP A 29 2.55 5.20 7.09
N ILE A 30 1.86 4.57 8.04
CA ILE A 30 0.67 5.20 8.65
C ILE A 30 1.01 6.32 9.62
N ALA A 31 2.23 6.34 10.16
CA ALA A 31 2.66 7.41 11.07
C ALA A 31 3.02 8.68 10.30
N LYS A 32 3.76 8.54 9.20
CA LYS A 32 4.21 9.67 8.38
C LYS A 32 3.27 10.01 7.23
N LYS A 33 2.26 9.15 6.99
CA LYS A 33 1.31 9.29 5.89
C LYS A 33 2.00 9.34 4.53
N ILE A 34 2.96 8.42 4.33
CA ILE A 34 3.74 8.29 3.09
C ILE A 34 3.27 7.04 2.36
N VAL A 35 3.18 7.14 1.05
CA VAL A 35 2.84 6.00 0.17
C VAL A 35 3.95 5.84 -0.86
N VAL A 36 4.50 4.62 -0.94
CA VAL A 36 5.43 4.23 -2.01
C VAL A 36 4.73 3.20 -2.89
N ILE A 37 4.88 3.32 -4.20
CA ILE A 37 4.20 2.49 -5.19
C ILE A 37 5.17 1.95 -6.23
N ASP A 38 4.67 1.01 -7.05
CA ASP A 38 5.33 0.50 -8.24
C ASP A 38 6.59 -0.30 -7.90
N MET A 39 6.40 -1.38 -7.17
CA MET A 39 7.46 -2.31 -6.80
C MET A 39 7.08 -3.74 -7.17
N ASP A 40 8.08 -4.59 -7.39
CA ASP A 40 7.87 -6.02 -7.65
C ASP A 40 7.39 -6.75 -6.40
N MET A 41 7.97 -6.39 -5.25
CA MET A 41 7.64 -7.00 -3.96
C MET A 41 7.42 -5.92 -2.91
N HIS A 42 6.44 -6.13 -2.02
CA HIS A 42 6.22 -5.21 -0.91
C HIS A 42 7.47 -5.02 -0.04
N ALA A 43 8.31 -6.06 0.09
CA ALA A 43 9.57 -5.96 0.84
C ALA A 43 10.53 -4.91 0.26
N ASP A 44 10.49 -4.67 -1.05
CA ASP A 44 11.33 -3.65 -1.69
C ASP A 44 10.91 -2.24 -1.23
N GLY A 45 9.62 -1.98 -1.16
CA GLY A 45 9.08 -0.72 -0.64
C GLY A 45 9.34 -0.54 0.84
N GLU A 46 9.23 -1.62 1.62
CA GLU A 46 9.55 -1.60 3.04
C GLU A 46 11.01 -1.19 3.26
N ALA A 47 11.96 -1.83 2.56
CA ALA A 47 13.37 -1.49 2.66
C ALA A 47 13.63 -0.02 2.27
N TYR A 48 12.98 0.43 1.20
CA TYR A 48 13.09 1.80 0.71
C TYR A 48 12.65 2.82 1.77
N LEU A 49 11.54 2.57 2.45
CA LEU A 49 11.04 3.46 3.49
C LEU A 49 11.86 3.37 4.78
N LEU A 50 12.33 2.18 5.16
CA LEU A 50 13.21 2.01 6.33
C LEU A 50 14.50 2.81 6.18
N GLU A 51 15.11 2.82 4.99
CA GLU A 51 16.29 3.64 4.70
C GLU A 51 16.04 5.14 4.87
N ARG A 52 14.80 5.56 4.76
CA ARG A 52 14.37 6.96 4.84
C ARG A 52 13.77 7.34 6.19
N GLY A 53 13.95 6.50 7.19
CA GLY A 53 13.59 6.81 8.56
C GLY A 53 12.22 6.31 9.01
N SER A 54 11.53 5.51 8.21
CA SER A 54 10.30 4.86 8.65
C SER A 54 10.61 3.75 9.64
N GLN A 55 9.63 3.42 10.49
CA GLN A 55 9.72 2.30 11.43
C GLN A 55 8.86 1.14 10.92
N GLN A 56 9.38 -0.07 11.01
CA GLN A 56 8.69 -1.25 10.48
C GLN A 56 7.27 -1.40 11.03
N ALA A 57 7.07 -1.10 12.31
CA ALA A 57 5.76 -1.22 12.95
C ALA A 57 4.67 -0.36 12.27
N ASP A 58 5.06 0.68 11.55
CA ASP A 58 4.15 1.61 10.88
C ASP A 58 3.91 1.28 9.41
N LEU A 59 4.63 0.29 8.86
CA LEU A 59 4.61 -0.04 7.44
C LEU A 59 3.65 -1.18 7.14
N TRP A 60 2.78 -0.97 6.16
CA TRP A 60 1.78 -1.96 5.76
C TRP A 60 1.73 -2.07 4.24
N GLY A 61 1.66 -3.32 3.75
CA GLY A 61 1.57 -3.60 2.32
C GLY A 61 0.14 -3.78 1.86
N ILE A 62 -0.18 -3.19 0.74
CA ILE A 62 -1.49 -3.28 0.09
C ILE A 62 -1.32 -3.45 -1.41
N ASN A 63 -2.40 -3.83 -2.08
CA ASN A 63 -2.48 -3.83 -3.54
C ASN A 63 -3.61 -2.90 -3.96
N LEU A 64 -3.33 -2.05 -4.94
CA LEU A 64 -4.33 -1.14 -5.51
C LEU A 64 -4.83 -1.71 -6.83
N HIS A 65 -6.15 -1.81 -6.97
CA HIS A 65 -6.82 -2.32 -8.17
C HIS A 65 -7.51 -1.17 -8.90
N PRO A 66 -6.84 -0.53 -9.88
CA PRO A 66 -7.39 0.66 -10.54
C PRO A 66 -8.78 0.49 -11.13
N ASP A 67 -9.09 -0.72 -11.65
CA ASP A 67 -10.39 -1.00 -12.26
C ASP A 67 -11.52 -1.12 -11.24
N LYS A 68 -11.19 -1.15 -9.96
CA LYS A 68 -12.17 -1.27 -8.86
C LYS A 68 -12.26 0.00 -8.00
N PHE A 69 -11.75 1.10 -8.53
CA PHE A 69 -11.78 2.39 -7.83
C PHE A 69 -13.21 2.79 -7.48
N GLY A 70 -13.40 3.27 -6.25
CA GLY A 70 -14.72 3.64 -5.74
C GLY A 70 -15.50 2.48 -5.13
N THR A 71 -14.89 1.30 -5.05
CA THR A 71 -15.48 0.11 -4.40
C THR A 71 -14.60 -0.36 -3.25
N ASP A 72 -15.12 -1.23 -2.41
CA ASP A 72 -14.38 -1.84 -1.30
C ASP A 72 -13.22 -2.72 -1.78
N GLU A 73 -13.20 -3.10 -3.04
CA GLU A 73 -12.16 -3.95 -3.61
C GLU A 73 -10.98 -3.17 -4.19
N PHE A 74 -11.04 -1.84 -4.19
CA PHE A 74 -9.95 -1.02 -4.70
C PHE A 74 -8.64 -1.25 -3.93
N ILE A 75 -8.72 -1.31 -2.59
CA ILE A 75 -7.58 -1.57 -1.72
C ILE A 75 -7.68 -3.01 -1.23
N GLU A 76 -6.71 -3.84 -1.61
CA GLU A 76 -6.61 -5.21 -1.11
C GLU A 76 -5.51 -5.26 -0.05
N PHE A 77 -5.87 -5.75 1.14
CA PHE A 77 -4.94 -5.89 2.26
C PHE A 77 -4.33 -7.29 2.23
N ASP A 78 -3.31 -7.47 1.41
CA ASP A 78 -2.65 -8.76 1.23
C ASP A 78 -1.16 -8.58 0.95
N SER A 79 -0.34 -8.84 1.96
CA SER A 79 1.11 -8.77 1.81
C SER A 79 1.82 -9.60 2.88
N MET A 80 2.93 -10.23 2.47
CA MET A 80 3.80 -10.96 3.39
C MET A 80 4.40 -10.05 4.46
N ILE A 81 4.65 -8.77 4.15
CA ILE A 81 5.22 -7.85 5.16
C ILE A 81 4.25 -7.56 6.31
N ASN A 82 2.96 -7.85 6.12
CA ASN A 82 1.95 -7.65 7.16
C ASN A 82 1.99 -8.74 8.24
N ILE A 83 2.66 -9.86 7.98
CA ILE A 83 2.74 -10.97 8.92
C ILE A 83 3.70 -10.60 10.04
N ARG A 84 3.13 -10.14 11.16
CA ARG A 84 3.87 -9.69 12.35
C ARG A 84 3.14 -10.14 13.62
N PRO A 85 3.38 -11.39 14.08
CA PRO A 85 2.70 -11.90 15.28
C PRO A 85 2.93 -11.05 16.52
N ARG A 86 4.11 -10.40 16.63
CA ARG A 86 4.42 -9.53 17.78
C ARG A 86 3.58 -8.26 17.82
N GLN A 87 2.93 -7.90 16.70
CA GLN A 87 1.99 -6.78 16.62
C GLN A 87 0.55 -7.25 16.57
N ASN A 88 0.29 -8.49 16.98
CA ASN A 88 -1.02 -9.12 16.93
C ASN A 88 -1.59 -9.21 15.50
N ASN A 89 -0.69 -9.32 14.50
CA ASN A 89 -1.09 -9.46 13.10
C ASN A 89 -0.43 -10.69 12.47
N PRO A 90 -0.91 -11.91 12.77
CA PRO A 90 -0.31 -13.14 12.25
C PRO A 90 -0.82 -13.51 10.85
N SER A 91 -1.30 -12.57 10.09
CA SER A 91 -1.95 -12.76 8.79
C SER A 91 -1.34 -11.83 7.74
N ARG A 92 -1.52 -12.18 6.47
CA ARG A 92 -1.21 -11.29 5.34
C ARG A 92 -2.19 -10.12 5.24
N ASP A 93 -3.37 -10.24 5.86
CA ASP A 93 -4.36 -9.17 5.98
C ASP A 93 -3.91 -8.17 7.06
N VAL A 94 -4.59 -7.05 7.14
CA VAL A 94 -4.47 -6.08 8.23
C VAL A 94 -5.68 -6.26 9.12
N LEU A 95 -5.48 -6.84 10.31
CA LEU A 95 -6.57 -7.28 11.18
C LEU A 95 -7.18 -6.16 12.03
N ASP A 96 -6.38 -5.15 12.37
CA ASP A 96 -6.85 -4.02 13.18
C ASP A 96 -7.66 -3.06 12.31
N SER A 97 -8.95 -2.90 12.63
CA SER A 97 -9.85 -2.04 11.87
C SER A 97 -9.43 -0.57 11.88
N ALA A 98 -8.80 -0.11 12.96
CA ALA A 98 -8.31 1.27 13.05
C ALA A 98 -7.14 1.50 12.09
N VAL A 99 -6.22 0.53 11.98
CA VAL A 99 -5.11 0.59 11.03
C VAL A 99 -5.63 0.54 9.60
N ARG A 100 -6.58 -0.34 9.30
CA ARG A 100 -7.22 -0.40 7.98
C ARG A 100 -7.82 0.95 7.60
N GLN A 101 -8.52 1.59 8.52
CA GLN A 101 -9.13 2.90 8.27
C GLN A 101 -8.10 3.98 8.02
N GLN A 102 -6.99 3.98 8.77
CA GLN A 102 -5.88 4.90 8.51
C GLN A 102 -5.32 4.74 7.10
N ILE A 103 -5.13 3.51 6.66
CA ILE A 103 -4.64 3.21 5.31
C ILE A 103 -5.64 3.71 4.25
N ILE A 104 -6.92 3.42 4.44
CA ILE A 104 -7.98 3.86 3.53
C ILE A 104 -7.99 5.39 3.41
N ASP A 105 -7.90 6.09 4.54
CA ASP A 105 -7.92 7.56 4.56
C ASP A 105 -6.69 8.15 3.86
N ILE A 106 -5.51 7.57 4.09
CA ILE A 106 -4.28 8.01 3.42
C ILE A 106 -4.39 7.82 1.91
N ILE A 107 -4.83 6.65 1.47
CA ILE A 107 -4.98 6.36 0.04
C ILE A 107 -6.05 7.26 -0.60
N ALA A 108 -7.14 7.55 0.10
CA ALA A 108 -8.17 8.47 -0.39
C ALA A 108 -7.62 9.88 -0.64
N GLY A 109 -6.61 10.29 0.13
CA GLY A 109 -5.94 11.57 -0.06
C GLY A 109 -4.88 11.56 -1.17
N VAL A 110 -4.45 10.40 -1.63
CA VAL A 110 -3.34 10.24 -2.59
C VAL A 110 -3.84 9.92 -3.99
N VAL A 111 -4.84 9.04 -4.12
CA VAL A 111 -5.32 8.59 -5.44
C VAL A 111 -6.46 9.46 -5.94
N ARG A 112 -6.34 9.92 -7.19
CA ARG A 112 -7.33 10.75 -7.89
C ARG A 112 -7.81 10.04 -9.17
N GLU A 113 -8.99 10.38 -9.61
CA GLU A 113 -9.49 9.87 -10.89
C GLU A 113 -8.69 10.38 -12.10
#